data_b1b9ac5f631773d369a3721ccc6885f1
#
_entry.id   b1b9ac5f631773d369a3721ccc6885f1
#
_cell.length_a   1.000
_cell.length_b   1.000
_cell.length_c   1.000
_cell.angle_alpha   90.00
_cell.angle_beta   90.00
_cell.angle_gamma   90.00
#
_symmetry.space_group_name_H-M   'P 1'
#
loop_
_entity.id
_entity.type
_entity.pdbx_description
1 polymer ?
#
loop_
_entity_poly.entity_id
_entity_poly.type
_entity_poly.pdbx_seq_one_letter_code
_entity_poly.pdbx_strand_id
1 'polypeptide(L)'
;GQSEVATFDEFVAGFDWAYDLTPLRLNPIAAEGIGYTTHPYMFKRQEPWEPRWEEDFGFAAAKYPMIATEFGGFAAPAGSASTAPAPAAGRSMPRLMANPNYGPAIIKYLEGKGISWVTWCFDPEWGPSLLADWSYKLSPSGEFTRAAMKGELK
;
A
#
# COMPACT_ATOMS: atom_id res chain seq x y z
N GLY A 1 -4.96 -12.70 -29.01
CA GLY A 1 -5.90 -11.71 -28.49
C GLY A 1 -5.10 -10.62 -27.83
N GLN A 2 -5.24 -9.40 -28.30
CA GLN A 2 -4.70 -8.23 -27.59
C GLN A 2 -5.57 -8.08 -26.33
N SER A 3 -4.94 -8.08 -25.15
CA SER A 3 -5.63 -7.68 -23.94
C SER A 3 -6.03 -6.22 -24.12
N GLU A 4 -7.34 -5.92 -24.15
CA GLU A 4 -7.80 -4.56 -24.01
C GLU A 4 -7.24 -4.00 -22.69
N VAL A 5 -6.34 -3.04 -22.82
CA VAL A 5 -5.93 -2.24 -21.66
C VAL A 5 -7.13 -1.38 -21.31
N ALA A 6 -7.77 -1.67 -20.20
CA ALA A 6 -8.83 -0.81 -19.70
C ALA A 6 -8.25 0.60 -19.51
N THR A 7 -8.68 1.54 -20.33
CA THR A 7 -8.37 2.95 -20.13
C THR A 7 -9.37 3.50 -19.11
N PHE A 8 -8.86 4.12 -18.06
CA PHE A 8 -9.68 4.85 -17.11
C PHE A 8 -9.12 6.28 -17.01
N ASP A 9 -10.06 7.22 -16.87
CA ASP A 9 -9.75 8.64 -16.90
C ASP A 9 -9.55 9.22 -15.50
N GLU A 10 -10.08 8.54 -14.46
CA GLU A 10 -10.10 9.06 -13.11
C GLU A 10 -10.07 7.98 -12.04
N PHE A 11 -9.34 8.24 -10.94
CA PHE A 11 -9.39 7.44 -9.73
C PHE A 11 -10.20 8.12 -8.65
N VAL A 12 -11.14 7.38 -8.06
CA VAL A 12 -11.97 7.85 -6.96
C VAL A 12 -11.52 7.21 -5.66
N ALA A 13 -11.24 8.04 -4.66
CA ALA A 13 -10.88 7.61 -3.33
C ALA A 13 -12.13 7.30 -2.49
N GLY A 14 -12.00 6.30 -1.62
CA GLY A 14 -13.04 5.95 -0.65
C GLY A 14 -13.02 6.84 0.60
N PHE A 15 -13.75 6.40 1.61
CA PHE A 15 -13.78 7.03 2.94
C PHE A 15 -12.55 6.63 3.78
N ASP A 16 -12.46 7.17 4.98
CA ASP A 16 -11.38 6.91 5.93
C ASP A 16 -9.99 7.10 5.31
N TRP A 17 -9.77 8.29 4.71
CA TRP A 17 -8.54 8.62 3.96
C TRP A 17 -8.22 7.58 2.87
N ALA A 18 -9.16 7.40 1.94
CA ALA A 18 -9.12 6.48 0.81
C ALA A 18 -9.08 4.98 1.17
N TYR A 19 -9.23 4.59 2.44
CA TYR A 19 -9.15 3.19 2.82
C TYR A 19 -10.44 2.40 2.53
N ASP A 20 -11.61 2.97 2.86
CA ASP A 20 -12.89 2.27 2.91
C ASP A 20 -13.73 2.51 1.64
N LEU A 21 -13.96 1.45 0.88
CA LEU A 21 -14.80 1.43 -0.31
C LEU A 21 -16.17 0.76 -0.08
N THR A 22 -16.54 0.42 1.15
CA THR A 22 -17.82 -0.25 1.46
C THR A 22 -19.06 0.47 0.92
N PRO A 23 -19.12 1.82 0.84
CA PRO A 23 -20.26 2.51 0.24
C PRO A 23 -20.55 2.15 -1.20
N LEU A 24 -19.55 1.68 -1.97
CA LEU A 24 -19.77 1.23 -3.36
C LEU A 24 -20.68 0.01 -3.48
N ARG A 25 -20.87 -0.73 -2.40
CA ARG A 25 -21.80 -1.87 -2.38
C ARG A 25 -23.25 -1.46 -2.60
N LEU A 26 -23.60 -0.28 -2.12
CA LEU A 26 -24.95 0.26 -2.16
C LEU A 26 -25.12 1.37 -3.20
N ASN A 27 -24.08 2.18 -3.36
CA ASN A 27 -24.11 3.39 -4.19
C ASN A 27 -22.88 3.45 -5.11
N PRO A 28 -22.78 2.56 -6.12
CA PRO A 28 -21.70 2.66 -7.09
C PRO A 28 -21.85 3.96 -7.92
N ILE A 29 -20.71 4.55 -8.28
CA ILE A 29 -20.74 5.72 -9.18
C ILE A 29 -21.13 5.24 -10.57
N ALA A 30 -22.21 5.82 -11.11
CA ALA A 30 -22.70 5.50 -12.44
C ALA A 30 -21.97 6.35 -13.50
N ALA A 31 -20.69 6.06 -13.72
CA ALA A 31 -19.87 6.68 -14.76
C ALA A 31 -18.92 5.65 -15.36
N GLU A 32 -18.55 5.86 -16.61
CA GLU A 32 -17.51 5.08 -17.31
C GLU A 32 -16.12 5.66 -17.02
N GLY A 33 -15.06 4.88 -17.25
CA GLY A 33 -13.68 5.35 -17.10
C GLY A 33 -13.24 5.58 -15.66
N ILE A 34 -13.96 5.04 -14.66
CA ILE A 34 -13.62 5.19 -13.24
C ILE A 34 -12.86 3.97 -12.72
N GLY A 35 -11.70 4.20 -12.10
CA GLY A 35 -11.04 3.29 -11.21
C GLY A 35 -11.15 3.74 -9.74
N TYR A 36 -10.84 2.86 -8.82
CA TYR A 36 -10.86 3.19 -7.39
C TYR A 36 -9.50 3.04 -6.76
N THR A 37 -9.24 3.89 -5.75
CA THR A 37 -8.00 3.82 -4.97
C THR A 37 -8.25 3.46 -3.52
N THR A 38 -7.27 2.80 -2.90
CA THR A 38 -7.27 2.51 -1.47
C THR A 38 -5.91 2.83 -0.85
N HIS A 39 -5.91 3.20 0.45
CA HIS A 39 -4.71 3.45 1.26
C HIS A 39 -4.63 2.44 2.42
N PRO A 40 -4.26 1.17 2.15
CA PRO A 40 -4.29 0.12 3.15
C PRO A 40 -3.07 0.17 4.06
N TYR A 41 -2.98 1.17 4.93
CA TYR A 41 -1.97 1.21 5.97
C TYR A 41 -2.23 0.16 7.06
N MET A 42 -1.18 -0.38 7.65
CA MET A 42 -1.25 -1.42 8.68
C MET A 42 -2.13 -1.05 9.87
N PHE A 43 -2.12 0.23 10.27
CA PHE A 43 -2.89 0.71 11.42
C PHE A 43 -4.40 0.78 11.19
N LYS A 44 -4.85 0.61 9.95
CA LYS A 44 -6.28 0.63 9.63
C LYS A 44 -7.02 -0.58 10.20
N ARG A 45 -6.37 -1.75 10.25
CA ARG A 45 -6.95 -2.99 10.79
C ARG A 45 -5.90 -3.81 11.53
N GLN A 46 -6.39 -4.65 12.43
CA GLN A 46 -5.57 -5.65 13.13
C GLN A 46 -5.63 -7.00 12.41
N GLU A 47 -4.67 -7.86 12.68
CA GLU A 47 -4.68 -9.25 12.21
C GLU A 47 -5.94 -10.00 12.71
N PRO A 48 -6.50 -10.91 11.90
CA PRO A 48 -6.12 -11.23 10.53
C PRO A 48 -6.58 -10.16 9.54
N TRP A 49 -5.67 -9.68 8.68
CA TRP A 49 -5.94 -8.54 7.77
C TRP A 49 -6.79 -8.91 6.57
N GLU A 50 -6.50 -10.06 5.91
CA GLU A 50 -7.10 -10.40 4.60
C GLU A 50 -8.64 -10.40 4.61
N PRO A 51 -9.35 -10.94 5.62
CA PRO A 51 -10.80 -10.85 5.66
C PRO A 51 -11.31 -9.40 5.74
N ARG A 52 -10.57 -8.53 6.43
CA ARG A 52 -10.92 -7.12 6.55
C ARG A 52 -10.64 -6.35 5.28
N TRP A 53 -9.51 -6.63 4.63
CA TRP A 53 -9.23 -6.03 3.32
C TRP A 53 -10.27 -6.41 2.28
N GLU A 54 -10.71 -7.66 2.28
CA GLU A 54 -11.78 -8.12 1.39
C GLU A 54 -13.10 -7.41 1.67
N GLU A 55 -13.44 -7.24 2.95
CA GLU A 55 -14.65 -6.55 3.38
C GLU A 55 -14.62 -5.06 3.03
N ASP A 56 -13.48 -4.37 3.30
CA ASP A 56 -13.38 -2.92 3.25
C ASP A 56 -13.12 -2.37 1.85
N PHE A 57 -12.31 -3.05 1.00
CA PHE A 57 -11.98 -2.57 -0.34
C PHE A 57 -11.78 -3.66 -1.41
N GLY A 58 -11.28 -4.83 -1.04
CA GLY A 58 -10.86 -5.86 -2.00
C GLY A 58 -11.98 -6.40 -2.87
N PHE A 59 -13.21 -6.39 -2.36
CA PHE A 59 -14.39 -6.79 -3.13
C PHE A 59 -14.57 -5.96 -4.42
N ALA A 60 -14.11 -4.71 -4.42
CA ALA A 60 -14.27 -3.80 -5.55
C ALA A 60 -13.44 -4.23 -6.76
N ALA A 61 -12.29 -4.89 -6.54
CA ALA A 61 -11.41 -5.37 -7.62
C ALA A 61 -12.08 -6.39 -8.56
N ALA A 62 -13.16 -7.06 -8.11
CA ALA A 62 -13.92 -7.97 -8.97
C ALA A 62 -14.71 -7.25 -10.08
N LYS A 63 -14.90 -5.94 -9.96
CA LYS A 63 -15.75 -5.16 -10.86
C LYS A 63 -15.07 -3.93 -11.46
N TYR A 64 -14.07 -3.39 -10.78
CA TYR A 64 -13.47 -2.11 -11.12
C TYR A 64 -11.95 -2.20 -11.16
N PRO A 65 -11.29 -1.43 -12.03
CA PRO A 65 -9.85 -1.20 -11.93
C PRO A 65 -9.51 -0.59 -10.57
N MET A 66 -8.45 -1.10 -9.95
CA MET A 66 -8.04 -0.62 -8.63
C MET A 66 -6.54 -0.40 -8.53
N ILE A 67 -6.16 0.57 -7.71
CA ILE A 67 -4.78 0.82 -7.32
C ILE A 67 -4.70 1.16 -5.82
N ALA A 68 -3.75 0.58 -5.12
CA ALA A 68 -3.34 1.10 -3.81
C ALA A 68 -2.32 2.21 -4.04
N THR A 69 -2.75 3.47 -3.91
CA THR A 69 -1.91 4.63 -4.24
C THR A 69 -1.03 5.08 -3.09
N GLU A 70 -1.28 4.59 -1.88
CA GLU A 70 -0.51 4.98 -0.71
C GLU A 70 -0.57 3.90 0.37
N PHE A 71 0.56 3.34 0.71
CA PHE A 71 0.77 2.50 1.90
C PHE A 71 2.26 2.30 2.14
N GLY A 72 2.64 1.86 3.34
CA GLY A 72 4.05 1.69 3.66
C GLY A 72 4.26 1.38 5.14
N GLY A 73 5.46 1.62 5.65
CA GLY A 73 5.80 1.35 7.04
C GLY A 73 6.20 -0.10 7.28
N PHE A 74 6.84 -0.73 6.30
CA PHE A 74 7.29 -2.11 6.43
C PHE A 74 8.43 -2.21 7.44
N ALA A 75 8.29 -3.12 8.40
CA ALA A 75 9.39 -3.43 9.30
C ALA A 75 10.53 -4.09 8.53
N ALA A 76 11.75 -3.77 8.95
CA ALA A 76 12.89 -4.54 8.50
C ALA A 76 12.72 -6.01 8.92
N PRO A 77 13.16 -6.99 8.09
CA PRO A 77 13.17 -8.39 8.49
C PRO A 77 13.87 -8.57 9.83
N ALA A 78 13.35 -9.48 10.67
CA ALA A 78 13.96 -9.78 11.94
C ALA A 78 15.42 -10.20 11.74
N GLY A 79 16.36 -9.48 12.35
CA GLY A 79 17.80 -9.70 12.20
C GLY A 79 18.53 -8.70 11.31
N SER A 80 17.84 -7.84 10.56
CA SER A 80 18.48 -6.71 9.92
C SER A 80 18.68 -5.58 10.96
N ALA A 81 19.89 -5.46 11.49
CA ALA A 81 20.23 -4.30 12.31
C ALA A 81 20.16 -3.06 11.43
N SER A 82 19.11 -2.28 11.59
CA SER A 82 19.05 -0.94 10.98
C SER A 82 20.16 -0.09 11.58
N THR A 83 21.22 0.15 10.81
CA THR A 83 22.27 1.12 11.14
C THR A 83 21.86 2.54 10.74
N ALA A 84 20.64 2.71 10.25
CA ALA A 84 20.14 4.03 9.91
C ALA A 84 19.92 4.85 11.18
N PRO A 85 20.40 6.10 11.26
CA PRO A 85 20.05 7.00 12.34
C PRO A 85 18.54 7.16 12.40
N ALA A 86 18.00 7.30 13.62
CA ALA A 86 16.59 7.64 13.79
C ALA A 86 16.26 8.89 12.97
N PRO A 87 15.13 8.92 12.24
CA PRO A 87 14.76 10.11 11.48
C PRO A 87 14.72 11.32 12.41
N ALA A 88 15.25 12.44 11.93
CA ALA A 88 15.21 13.71 12.66
C ALA A 88 13.78 14.00 13.09
N ALA A 89 13.61 14.56 14.29
CA ALA A 89 12.35 14.76 15.00
C ALA A 89 11.33 15.57 14.18
N GLY A 90 10.57 14.92 13.34
CA GLY A 90 9.51 15.47 12.54
C GLY A 90 8.59 14.35 12.06
N ARG A 91 7.57 14.05 12.84
CA ARG A 91 6.49 13.12 12.51
C ARG A 91 6.91 11.66 12.16
N SER A 92 7.73 11.06 13.01
CA SER A 92 7.90 9.60 12.97
C SER A 92 6.56 8.94 13.30
N MET A 93 6.07 8.12 12.40
CA MET A 93 4.99 7.19 12.70
C MET A 93 5.37 6.35 13.93
N PRO A 94 4.47 6.16 14.88
CA PRO A 94 4.79 5.44 16.10
C PRO A 94 5.41 4.08 15.82
N ARG A 95 6.42 3.68 16.59
CA ARG A 95 7.11 2.37 16.52
C ARG A 95 6.15 1.16 16.63
N LEU A 96 4.92 1.39 17.05
CA LEU A 96 3.81 0.42 17.13
C LEU A 96 3.32 -0.10 15.77
N MET A 97 3.82 0.44 14.65
CA MET A 97 3.35 0.11 13.31
C MET A 97 4.33 -0.75 12.51
N ALA A 98 5.31 -1.35 13.16
CA ALA A 98 6.27 -2.22 12.50
C ALA A 98 5.91 -3.69 12.74
N ASN A 99 5.04 -4.25 11.91
CA ASN A 99 4.80 -5.69 11.86
C ASN A 99 5.50 -6.26 10.61
N PRO A 100 6.49 -7.15 10.77
CA PRO A 100 7.24 -7.70 9.63
C PRO A 100 6.39 -8.56 8.69
N ASN A 101 5.23 -9.03 9.16
CA ASN A 101 4.33 -9.86 8.36
C ASN A 101 3.41 -9.02 7.47
N TYR A 102 3.20 -7.73 7.80
CA TYR A 102 2.26 -6.88 7.08
C TYR A 102 2.67 -6.67 5.61
N GLY A 103 3.93 -6.30 5.37
CA GLY A 103 4.42 -6.03 4.01
C GLY A 103 4.22 -7.21 3.06
N PRO A 104 4.72 -8.41 3.38
CA PRO A 104 4.48 -9.59 2.55
C PRO A 104 3.01 -9.93 2.37
N ALA A 105 2.19 -9.80 3.43
CA ALA A 105 0.77 -10.11 3.36
C ALA A 105 0.01 -9.17 2.44
N ILE A 106 0.23 -7.84 2.57
CA ILE A 106 -0.49 -6.85 1.75
C ILE A 106 -0.10 -6.95 0.27
N ILE A 107 1.20 -7.10 -0.05
CA ILE A 107 1.64 -7.25 -1.44
C ILE A 107 1.02 -8.50 -2.07
N LYS A 108 1.11 -9.65 -1.38
CA LYS A 108 0.48 -10.89 -1.85
C LYS A 108 -1.02 -10.74 -2.08
N TYR A 109 -1.71 -10.04 -1.18
CA TYR A 109 -3.15 -9.80 -1.30
C TYR A 109 -3.47 -8.93 -2.52
N LEU A 110 -2.81 -7.77 -2.65
CA LEU A 110 -3.03 -6.84 -3.75
C LEU A 110 -2.76 -7.50 -5.10
N GLU A 111 -1.62 -8.17 -5.27
CA GLU A 111 -1.25 -8.88 -6.49
C GLU A 111 -2.23 -10.03 -6.80
N GLY A 112 -2.64 -10.79 -5.79
CA GLY A 112 -3.63 -11.86 -5.92
C GLY A 112 -5.01 -11.37 -6.35
N LYS A 113 -5.33 -10.11 -6.12
CA LYS A 113 -6.57 -9.43 -6.55
C LYS A 113 -6.41 -8.66 -7.88
N GLY A 114 -5.22 -8.60 -8.45
CA GLY A 114 -4.94 -7.76 -9.62
C GLY A 114 -5.01 -6.26 -9.32
N ILE A 115 -4.82 -5.87 -8.07
CA ILE A 115 -4.77 -4.47 -7.63
C ILE A 115 -3.34 -3.96 -7.81
N SER A 116 -3.16 -2.96 -8.67
CA SER A 116 -1.87 -2.27 -8.81
C SER A 116 -1.51 -1.54 -7.52
N TRP A 117 -0.22 -1.28 -7.29
CA TRP A 117 0.18 -0.64 -6.04
C TRP A 117 1.39 0.29 -6.18
N VAL A 118 1.42 1.29 -5.32
CA VAL A 118 2.51 2.24 -5.11
C VAL A 118 2.73 2.38 -3.61
N THR A 119 3.98 2.41 -3.18
CA THR A 119 4.30 2.60 -1.76
C THR A 119 4.63 4.05 -1.44
N TRP A 120 4.28 4.49 -0.25
CA TRP A 120 4.61 5.80 0.31
C TRP A 120 5.91 5.73 1.08
N CYS A 121 6.82 6.68 0.96
CA CYS A 121 6.99 7.64 -0.13
C CYS A 121 8.48 7.77 -0.48
N PHE A 122 8.79 8.18 -1.69
CA PHE A 122 10.17 8.38 -2.17
C PHE A 122 10.70 9.76 -1.74
N ASP A 123 10.68 10.00 -0.42
CA ASP A 123 11.08 11.24 0.22
C ASP A 123 11.63 10.92 1.63
N PRO A 124 12.87 11.31 1.99
CA PRO A 124 13.45 10.99 3.29
C PRO A 124 12.88 11.84 4.45
N GLU A 125 12.18 12.92 4.17
CA GLU A 125 11.62 13.84 5.18
C GLU A 125 10.18 13.47 5.58
N TRP A 126 9.51 12.64 4.77
CA TRP A 126 8.16 12.17 5.02
C TRP A 126 8.13 10.67 5.35
N GLY A 127 7.40 10.29 6.37
CA GLY A 127 7.26 8.87 6.76
C GLY A 127 5.92 8.25 6.37
N PRO A 128 5.92 6.94 6.11
CA PRO A 128 7.05 6.00 6.09
C PRO A 128 7.91 6.15 4.83
N SER A 129 9.17 6.54 4.99
CA SER A 129 10.05 6.83 3.87
C SER A 129 10.67 5.59 3.23
N LEU A 130 10.80 5.60 1.90
CA LEU A 130 11.60 4.63 1.15
C LEU A 130 13.08 5.00 1.09
N LEU A 131 13.41 6.26 1.37
CA LEU A 131 14.77 6.78 1.40
C LEU A 131 15.25 7.01 2.83
N ALA A 132 16.51 6.74 3.08
CA ALA A 132 17.16 7.09 4.34
C ALA A 132 17.64 8.55 4.36
N ASP A 133 18.01 9.07 3.19
CA ASP A 133 18.52 10.42 2.99
C ASP A 133 18.47 10.84 1.52
N TRP A 134 18.81 12.08 1.22
CA TRP A 134 18.83 12.62 -0.15
C TRP A 134 20.00 12.14 -1.02
N SER A 135 20.87 11.25 -0.53
CA SER A 135 21.82 10.51 -1.37
C SER A 135 21.18 9.29 -2.06
N TYR A 136 19.87 9.14 -1.94
CA TYR A 136 19.07 8.02 -2.47
C TYR A 136 19.41 6.65 -1.87
N LYS A 137 20.01 6.64 -0.69
CA LYS A 137 20.16 5.41 0.09
C LYS A 137 18.79 4.92 0.52
N LEU A 138 18.50 3.66 0.28
CA LEU A 138 17.21 3.09 0.66
C LEU A 138 17.11 2.90 2.18
N SER A 139 15.93 3.17 2.71
CA SER A 139 15.52 2.76 4.06
C SER A 139 15.19 1.27 4.08
N PRO A 140 14.95 0.65 5.24
CA PRO A 140 14.44 -0.73 5.30
C PRO A 140 13.12 -0.91 4.52
N SER A 141 12.22 0.07 4.56
CA SER A 141 10.99 0.06 3.74
C SER A 141 11.28 0.15 2.25
N GLY A 142 12.29 0.94 1.86
CA GLY A 142 12.74 1.04 0.47
C GLY A 142 13.37 -0.24 -0.04
N GLU A 143 14.19 -0.90 0.75
CA GLU A 143 14.75 -2.22 0.40
C GLU A 143 13.67 -3.28 0.23
N PHE A 144 12.69 -3.30 1.13
CA PHE A 144 11.53 -4.18 1.02
C PHE A 144 10.75 -3.91 -0.27
N THR A 145 10.41 -2.63 -0.53
CA THR A 145 9.66 -2.24 -1.73
C THR A 145 10.41 -2.63 -3.00
N ARG A 146 11.73 -2.40 -3.05
CA ARG A 146 12.56 -2.81 -4.19
C ARG A 146 12.51 -4.33 -4.43
N ALA A 147 12.60 -5.12 -3.36
CA ALA A 147 12.51 -6.57 -3.45
C ALA A 147 11.12 -7.02 -3.92
N ALA A 148 10.04 -6.38 -3.42
CA ALA A 148 8.68 -6.64 -3.87
C ALA A 148 8.52 -6.38 -5.38
N MET A 149 8.94 -5.20 -5.86
CA MET A 149 8.86 -4.83 -7.28
C MET A 149 9.63 -5.77 -8.21
N LYS A 150 10.66 -6.46 -7.70
CA LYS A 150 11.43 -7.45 -8.44
C LYS A 150 10.87 -8.87 -8.34
N GLY A 151 9.82 -9.09 -7.57
CA GLY A 151 9.29 -10.42 -7.27
C GLY A 151 10.23 -11.28 -6.40
N GLU A 152 11.11 -10.65 -5.62
CA GLU A 152 12.10 -11.30 -4.75
C GLU A 152 11.58 -11.59 -3.33
N LEU A 153 10.35 -11.21 -3.01
CA LEU A 153 9.70 -11.58 -1.75
C LEU A 153 9.40 -13.06 -1.74
N LYS A 154 10.00 -13.79 -0.80
CA LYS A 154 9.80 -15.23 -0.59
C LYS A 154 8.83 -15.48 0.56
#